data_e1e87d5beef43eebaaf1510efa1ad6d9
#
_entry.id   e1e87d5beef43eebaaf1510efa1ad6d9
#
_cell.length_a   1.000
_cell.length_b   1.000
_cell.length_c   1.000
_cell.angle_alpha   90.00
_cell.angle_beta   90.00
_cell.angle_gamma   90.00
#
_symmetry.space_group_name_H-M   'P 1'
#
loop_
_entity.id
_entity.type
_entity.pdbx_description
1 polymer ?
#
loop_
_entity_poly.entity_id
_entity_poly.type
_entity_poly.pdbx_seq_one_letter_code
_entity_poly.pdbx_strand_id
1 'polypeptide(L)'
;MDEKGRLPDAVVIEHPAHAGGHLGVSNLSDMHDPRFEFLRVLEELDAVFTSLGLRREDVPLIVAGGINSHEAVRELLSAGASGVQLGTPFAVTEEGDAHPNFKRVLAEATPDDIVEFVSVTGLPARAVKTPWLMRYLRHETKIREKIGALKHTCPTALECLSVCGWRDGVEKFGHFCIDTRLAAALRGDVANGLFFRGREALPFGTAIRSVHDLIELLLTGATRPAVAGRWAFSLG
;
A
#
# COMPACT_ATOMS: atom_id res chain seq x y z
N MET A 1 2.19 -23.20 12.85
CA MET A 1 3.54 -23.84 12.89
C MET A 1 3.80 -24.48 11.54
N ASP A 2 5.01 -24.38 11.01
CA ASP A 2 5.40 -25.15 9.83
C ASP A 2 5.54 -26.64 10.18
N GLU A 3 5.80 -27.49 9.17
CA GLU A 3 5.99 -28.95 9.37
C GLU A 3 7.13 -29.30 10.33
N LYS A 4 8.01 -28.32 10.66
CA LYS A 4 9.13 -28.46 11.60
C LYS A 4 8.82 -27.89 12.99
N GLY A 5 7.58 -27.47 13.25
CA GLY A 5 7.14 -26.87 14.51
C GLY A 5 7.64 -25.45 14.76
N ARG A 6 8.13 -24.73 13.71
CA ARG A 6 8.60 -23.35 13.85
C ARG A 6 7.43 -22.38 13.84
N LEU A 7 7.50 -21.34 14.66
CA LEU A 7 6.61 -20.20 14.64
C LEU A 7 7.15 -19.13 13.67
N PRO A 8 6.29 -18.27 13.12
CA PRO A 8 6.74 -17.05 12.46
C PRO A 8 7.35 -16.08 13.50
N ASP A 9 8.34 -15.29 13.09
CA ASP A 9 8.94 -14.27 13.95
C ASP A 9 7.98 -13.12 14.27
N ALA A 10 7.04 -12.84 13.38
CA ALA A 10 5.93 -11.90 13.56
C ALA A 10 4.84 -12.18 12.52
N VAL A 11 3.64 -11.66 12.76
CA VAL A 11 2.54 -11.64 11.78
C VAL A 11 2.15 -10.19 11.49
N VAL A 12 2.09 -9.82 10.20
CA VAL A 12 1.58 -8.53 9.76
C VAL A 12 0.13 -8.68 9.33
N ILE A 13 -0.73 -7.86 9.91
CA ILE A 13 -2.18 -7.80 9.62
C ILE A 13 -2.43 -6.52 8.86
N GLU A 14 -2.78 -6.62 7.57
CA GLU A 14 -3.08 -5.46 6.75
C GLU A 14 -4.59 -5.30 6.55
N HIS A 15 -5.10 -4.07 6.78
CA HIS A 15 -6.51 -3.75 6.58
C HIS A 15 -6.79 -3.38 5.12
N PRO A 16 -7.58 -4.18 4.37
CA PRO A 16 -7.77 -3.97 2.93
C PRO A 16 -8.48 -2.66 2.59
N ALA A 17 -9.39 -2.17 3.44
CA ALA A 17 -10.09 -0.91 3.19
C ALA A 17 -9.18 0.33 3.25
N HIS A 18 -8.00 0.24 3.87
CA HIS A 18 -7.12 1.37 4.14
C HIS A 18 -5.75 1.27 3.45
N ALA A 19 -5.30 0.07 3.15
CA ALA A 19 -4.00 -0.20 2.53
C ALA A 19 -3.85 0.43 1.14
N GLY A 20 -2.60 0.60 0.71
CA GLY A 20 -2.23 0.98 -0.65
C GLY A 20 -1.54 -0.18 -1.37
N GLY A 21 -1.53 -0.18 -2.70
CA GLY A 21 -1.02 -1.31 -3.46
C GLY A 21 -2.01 -2.46 -3.51
N HIS A 22 -1.56 -3.69 -3.40
CA HIS A 22 -2.44 -4.86 -3.30
C HIS A 22 -3.14 -4.89 -1.94
N LEU A 23 -4.42 -5.25 -1.92
CA LEU A 23 -5.29 -5.04 -0.75
C LEU A 23 -5.50 -6.30 0.12
N GLY A 24 -4.83 -7.40 -0.17
CA GLY A 24 -4.94 -8.62 0.63
C GLY A 24 -6.31 -9.31 0.60
N VAL A 25 -7.20 -8.94 -0.32
CA VAL A 25 -8.51 -9.57 -0.54
C VAL A 25 -8.61 -10.18 -1.92
N SER A 26 -9.49 -11.17 -2.09
CA SER A 26 -9.68 -11.83 -3.38
C SER A 26 -10.57 -11.03 -4.34
N ASN A 27 -11.53 -10.27 -3.81
CA ASN A 27 -12.47 -9.47 -4.60
C ASN A 27 -12.59 -8.06 -4.04
N LEU A 28 -12.87 -7.08 -4.92
CA LEU A 28 -13.10 -5.69 -4.51
C LEU A 28 -14.31 -5.54 -3.57
N SER A 29 -15.33 -6.38 -3.71
CA SER A 29 -16.51 -6.38 -2.84
C SER A 29 -16.20 -6.72 -1.37
N ASP A 30 -15.09 -7.39 -1.11
CA ASP A 30 -14.76 -7.91 0.22
C ASP A 30 -13.97 -6.89 1.07
N MET A 31 -13.53 -5.79 0.47
CA MET A 31 -12.64 -4.81 1.15
C MET A 31 -13.19 -4.23 2.46
N HIS A 32 -14.51 -4.10 2.56
CA HIS A 32 -15.20 -3.53 3.72
C HIS A 32 -15.86 -4.60 4.59
N ASP A 33 -15.49 -5.87 4.44
CA ASP A 33 -16.03 -6.93 5.27
C ASP A 33 -15.54 -6.73 6.72
N PRO A 34 -16.46 -6.74 7.71
CA PRO A 34 -16.11 -6.57 9.13
C PRO A 34 -15.11 -7.58 9.69
N ARG A 35 -14.89 -8.71 8.99
CA ARG A 35 -13.87 -9.70 9.38
C ARG A 35 -12.45 -9.16 9.33
N PHE A 36 -12.19 -8.02 8.65
CA PHE A 36 -10.88 -7.40 8.54
C PHE A 36 -10.63 -6.30 9.58
N GLU A 37 -11.64 -5.96 10.40
CA GLU A 37 -11.48 -4.97 11.46
C GLU A 37 -10.38 -5.40 12.45
N PHE A 38 -9.44 -4.50 12.73
CA PHE A 38 -8.25 -4.82 13.52
C PHE A 38 -8.57 -5.46 14.87
N LEU A 39 -9.52 -4.89 15.62
CA LEU A 39 -9.89 -5.40 16.95
C LEU A 39 -10.37 -6.85 16.86
N ARG A 40 -11.22 -7.14 15.89
CA ARG A 40 -11.74 -8.49 15.66
C ARG A 40 -10.63 -9.47 15.28
N VAL A 41 -9.75 -9.08 14.34
CA VAL A 41 -8.64 -9.96 13.92
C VAL A 41 -7.68 -10.23 15.07
N LEU A 42 -7.39 -9.22 15.90
CA LEU A 42 -6.54 -9.39 17.09
C LEU A 42 -7.15 -10.35 18.11
N GLU A 43 -8.47 -10.24 18.37
CA GLU A 43 -9.20 -11.16 19.24
C GLU A 43 -9.25 -12.60 18.70
N GLU A 44 -9.52 -12.75 17.40
CA GLU A 44 -9.54 -14.07 16.75
C GLU A 44 -8.16 -14.74 16.77
N LEU A 45 -7.07 -13.97 16.58
CA LEU A 45 -5.70 -14.49 16.67
C LEU A 45 -5.33 -14.90 18.11
N ASP A 46 -5.80 -14.17 19.13
CA ASP A 46 -5.62 -14.59 20.53
C ASP A 46 -6.26 -15.95 20.80
N ALA A 47 -7.47 -16.16 20.30
CA ALA A 47 -8.15 -17.45 20.44
C ALA A 47 -7.36 -18.57 19.72
N VAL A 48 -6.81 -18.30 18.54
CA VAL A 48 -5.95 -19.25 17.82
C VAL A 48 -4.67 -19.54 18.62
N PHE A 49 -3.97 -18.53 19.11
CA PHE A 49 -2.75 -18.73 19.91
C PHE A 49 -3.04 -19.53 21.16
N THR A 50 -4.10 -19.23 21.90
CA THR A 50 -4.53 -20.00 23.07
C THR A 50 -4.78 -21.46 22.71
N SER A 51 -5.45 -21.72 21.60
CA SER A 51 -5.72 -23.10 21.13
C SER A 51 -4.46 -23.89 20.79
N LEU A 52 -3.38 -23.19 20.42
CA LEU A 52 -2.07 -23.76 20.09
C LEU A 52 -1.13 -23.81 21.31
N GLY A 53 -1.56 -23.37 22.48
CA GLY A 53 -0.73 -23.29 23.68
C GLY A 53 0.34 -22.19 23.60
N LEU A 54 0.14 -21.18 22.75
CA LEU A 54 1.02 -20.04 22.57
C LEU A 54 0.50 -18.84 23.36
N ARG A 55 1.41 -17.95 23.75
CA ARG A 55 1.10 -16.64 24.31
C ARG A 55 1.23 -15.58 23.21
N ARG A 56 0.58 -14.44 23.40
CA ARG A 56 0.68 -13.33 22.43
C ARG A 56 2.13 -12.84 22.21
N GLU A 57 2.95 -12.90 23.27
CA GLU A 57 4.35 -12.49 23.24
C GLU A 57 5.23 -13.42 22.40
N ASP A 58 4.78 -14.65 22.17
CA ASP A 58 5.55 -15.62 21.38
C ASP A 58 5.54 -15.31 19.87
N VAL A 59 4.52 -14.57 19.40
CA VAL A 59 4.40 -14.14 18.00
C VAL A 59 3.86 -12.70 17.94
N PRO A 60 4.73 -11.69 17.81
CA PRO A 60 4.31 -10.29 17.70
C PRO A 60 3.33 -10.05 16.54
N LEU A 61 2.25 -9.30 16.82
CA LEU A 61 1.25 -8.90 15.84
C LEU A 61 1.48 -7.45 15.44
N ILE A 62 1.75 -7.22 14.16
CA ILE A 62 1.98 -5.89 13.58
C ILE A 62 0.79 -5.52 12.70
N VAL A 63 0.15 -4.40 12.95
CA VAL A 63 -0.99 -3.93 12.15
C VAL A 63 -0.57 -2.89 11.13
N ALA A 64 -1.15 -2.96 9.93
CA ALA A 64 -0.82 -2.14 8.77
C ALA A 64 -2.07 -1.64 8.05
N GLY A 65 -1.98 -0.46 7.44
CA GLY A 65 -3.06 0.15 6.65
C GLY A 65 -3.83 1.23 7.39
N GLY A 66 -3.82 2.43 6.87
CA GLY A 66 -4.60 3.57 7.36
C GLY A 66 -4.08 4.29 8.60
N ILE A 67 -2.98 3.85 9.17
CA ILE A 67 -2.43 4.42 10.40
C ILE A 67 -1.72 5.74 10.07
N ASN A 68 -2.19 6.86 10.66
CA ASN A 68 -1.75 8.19 10.30
C ASN A 68 -1.65 9.18 11.47
N SER A 69 -1.92 8.75 12.71
CA SER A 69 -1.90 9.62 13.88
C SER A 69 -1.39 8.90 15.13
N HIS A 70 -1.00 9.67 16.14
CA HIS A 70 -0.60 9.19 17.44
C HIS A 70 -1.73 8.42 18.13
N GLU A 71 -2.96 8.93 18.04
CA GLU A 71 -4.15 8.33 18.63
C GLU A 71 -4.38 6.94 18.05
N ALA A 72 -4.34 6.80 16.71
CA ALA A 72 -4.49 5.50 16.04
C ALA A 72 -3.40 4.50 16.48
N VAL A 73 -2.14 4.94 16.58
CA VAL A 73 -1.05 4.10 17.09
C VAL A 73 -1.34 3.64 18.52
N ARG A 74 -1.73 4.56 19.41
CA ARG A 74 -2.02 4.21 20.80
C ARG A 74 -3.21 3.26 20.96
N GLU A 75 -4.28 3.49 20.21
CA GLU A 75 -5.46 2.62 20.22
C GLU A 75 -5.10 1.19 19.81
N LEU A 76 -4.36 1.02 18.71
CA LEU A 76 -3.95 -0.29 18.22
C LEU A 76 -2.99 -1.02 19.18
N LEU A 77 -2.02 -0.31 19.75
CA LEU A 77 -1.13 -0.89 20.78
C LEU A 77 -1.91 -1.26 22.05
N SER A 78 -2.88 -0.44 22.47
CA SER A 78 -3.74 -0.73 23.61
C SER A 78 -4.67 -1.92 23.36
N ALA A 79 -5.07 -2.15 22.11
CA ALA A 79 -5.86 -3.31 21.68
C ALA A 79 -5.01 -4.59 21.59
N GLY A 80 -3.69 -4.51 21.79
CA GLY A 80 -2.79 -5.64 21.85
C GLY A 80 -1.96 -5.87 20.60
N ALA A 81 -1.93 -4.94 19.66
CA ALA A 81 -0.90 -4.97 18.62
C ALA A 81 0.49 -4.77 19.24
N SER A 82 1.49 -5.49 18.75
CA SER A 82 2.89 -5.35 19.19
C SER A 82 3.61 -4.22 18.48
N GLY A 83 3.06 -3.76 17.35
CA GLY A 83 3.62 -2.68 16.55
C GLY A 83 2.70 -2.28 15.41
N VAL A 84 3.11 -1.23 14.69
CA VAL A 84 2.41 -0.71 13.52
C VAL A 84 3.34 -0.61 12.32
N GLN A 85 2.81 -0.82 11.12
CA GLN A 85 3.53 -0.65 9.86
C GLN A 85 2.86 0.45 9.03
N LEU A 86 3.65 1.41 8.57
CA LEU A 86 3.20 2.51 7.75
C LEU A 86 3.95 2.53 6.42
N GLY A 87 3.22 2.63 5.32
CA GLY A 87 3.80 2.73 3.97
C GLY A 87 3.80 4.18 3.46
N THR A 88 2.62 4.68 3.06
CA THR A 88 2.48 5.99 2.40
C THR A 88 3.04 7.16 3.22
N PRO A 89 2.85 7.26 4.55
CA PRO A 89 3.43 8.33 5.35
C PRO A 89 4.96 8.42 5.23
N PHE A 90 5.67 7.29 5.23
CA PHE A 90 7.13 7.27 5.05
C PHE A 90 7.55 7.51 3.59
N ALA A 91 6.77 7.05 2.62
CA ALA A 91 7.07 7.24 1.20
C ALA A 91 7.07 8.72 0.77
N VAL A 92 6.39 9.60 1.52
CA VAL A 92 6.31 11.05 1.27
C VAL A 92 7.19 11.88 2.19
N THR A 93 8.19 11.29 2.86
CA THR A 93 9.15 12.04 3.68
C THR A 93 10.26 12.69 2.86
N GLU A 94 10.98 13.64 3.45
CA GLU A 94 12.12 14.29 2.82
C GLU A 94 13.20 13.29 2.43
N GLU A 95 13.48 12.31 3.31
CA GLU A 95 14.55 11.31 3.15
C GLU A 95 14.18 10.18 2.18
N GLY A 96 12.89 10.02 1.80
CA GLY A 96 12.52 9.08 0.77
C GLY A 96 13.26 9.38 -0.54
N ASP A 97 13.84 8.38 -1.18
CA ASP A 97 14.68 8.50 -2.38
C ASP A 97 13.90 8.62 -3.69
N ALA A 98 12.57 8.51 -3.64
CA ALA A 98 11.71 8.68 -4.81
C ALA A 98 11.73 10.14 -5.33
N HIS A 99 11.53 10.28 -6.63
CA HIS A 99 11.47 11.60 -7.29
C HIS A 99 10.46 12.54 -6.61
N PRO A 100 10.72 13.87 -6.50
CA PRO A 100 9.79 14.81 -5.88
C PRO A 100 8.36 14.75 -6.42
N ASN A 101 8.17 14.53 -7.72
CA ASN A 101 6.83 14.33 -8.30
C ASN A 101 6.11 13.11 -7.72
N PHE A 102 6.82 12.02 -7.40
CA PHE A 102 6.22 10.85 -6.75
C PHE A 102 5.62 11.24 -5.41
N LYS A 103 6.40 11.90 -4.56
CA LYS A 103 5.96 12.36 -3.24
C LYS A 103 4.78 13.32 -3.35
N ARG A 104 4.85 14.28 -4.29
CA ARG A 104 3.78 15.25 -4.51
C ARG A 104 2.47 14.58 -4.94
N VAL A 105 2.50 13.66 -5.91
CA VAL A 105 1.30 12.93 -6.35
C VAL A 105 0.65 12.20 -5.18
N LEU A 106 1.43 11.57 -4.31
CA LEU A 106 0.88 10.88 -3.14
C LEU A 106 0.36 11.87 -2.09
N ALA A 107 1.06 12.98 -1.85
CA ALA A 107 0.70 13.94 -0.81
C ALA A 107 -0.52 14.78 -1.19
N GLU A 108 -0.67 15.18 -2.45
CA GLU A 108 -1.77 16.01 -2.94
C GLU A 108 -3.06 15.22 -3.25
N ALA A 109 -2.98 13.88 -3.38
CA ALA A 109 -4.14 13.07 -3.70
C ALA A 109 -5.20 13.13 -2.59
N THR A 110 -6.41 13.49 -2.97
CA THR A 110 -7.63 13.46 -2.14
C THR A 110 -8.29 12.08 -2.21
N PRO A 111 -9.26 11.75 -1.35
CA PRO A 111 -10.02 10.50 -1.46
C PRO A 111 -10.67 10.30 -2.84
N ASP A 112 -11.07 11.38 -3.51
CA ASP A 112 -11.67 11.33 -4.84
C ASP A 112 -10.65 11.01 -5.94
N ASP A 113 -9.37 11.21 -5.68
CA ASP A 113 -8.27 10.88 -6.61
C ASP A 113 -7.82 9.43 -6.49
N ILE A 114 -8.42 8.65 -5.61
CA ILE A 114 -8.03 7.26 -5.36
C ILE A 114 -9.02 6.31 -6.01
N VAL A 115 -8.52 5.22 -6.60
CA VAL A 115 -9.34 4.19 -7.24
C VAL A 115 -8.84 2.80 -6.90
N GLU A 116 -9.79 1.90 -6.68
CA GLU A 116 -9.56 0.48 -6.58
C GLU A 116 -9.73 -0.18 -7.96
N PHE A 117 -8.87 -1.13 -8.28
CA PHE A 117 -8.88 -1.85 -9.56
C PHE A 117 -8.25 -3.24 -9.41
N VAL A 118 -8.43 -4.07 -10.44
CA VAL A 118 -7.76 -5.39 -10.48
C VAL A 118 -6.38 -5.23 -11.10
N SER A 119 -5.34 -5.61 -10.36
CA SER A 119 -3.95 -5.52 -10.81
C SER A 119 -3.56 -6.65 -11.78
N VAL A 120 -2.34 -6.58 -12.30
CA VAL A 120 -1.77 -7.62 -13.18
C VAL A 120 -1.68 -9.01 -12.52
N THR A 121 -1.75 -9.08 -11.21
CA THR A 121 -1.78 -10.34 -10.44
C THR A 121 -3.18 -10.93 -10.29
N GLY A 122 -4.21 -10.24 -10.75
CA GLY A 122 -5.62 -10.60 -10.53
C GLY A 122 -6.15 -10.22 -9.15
N LEU A 123 -5.35 -9.55 -8.32
CA LEU A 123 -5.75 -9.11 -7.00
C LEU A 123 -6.22 -7.66 -7.02
N PRO A 124 -7.18 -7.30 -6.15
CA PRO A 124 -7.55 -5.92 -5.89
C PRO A 124 -6.35 -5.08 -5.49
N ALA A 125 -6.28 -3.86 -6.01
CA ALA A 125 -5.24 -2.89 -5.72
C ALA A 125 -5.81 -1.48 -5.64
N ARG A 126 -5.09 -0.57 -4.96
CA ARG A 126 -5.48 0.83 -4.81
C ARG A 126 -4.36 1.76 -5.21
N ALA A 127 -4.69 2.76 -6.05
CA ALA A 127 -3.73 3.72 -6.57
C ALA A 127 -4.38 5.10 -6.83
N VAL A 128 -3.53 6.10 -7.05
CA VAL A 128 -3.95 7.44 -7.47
C VAL A 128 -4.35 7.43 -8.95
N LYS A 129 -5.43 8.11 -9.29
CA LYS A 129 -5.96 8.30 -10.66
C LYS A 129 -5.01 9.14 -11.52
N THR A 130 -3.88 8.56 -11.90
CA THR A 130 -2.97 9.19 -12.86
C THR A 130 -3.49 9.10 -14.30
N PRO A 131 -2.99 9.94 -15.24
CA PRO A 131 -3.40 9.87 -16.64
C PRO A 131 -3.23 8.47 -17.24
N TRP A 132 -2.16 7.74 -16.88
CA TRP A 132 -1.97 6.36 -17.33
C TRP A 132 -3.06 5.44 -16.79
N LEU A 133 -3.29 5.43 -15.47
CA LEU A 133 -4.26 4.52 -14.85
C LEU A 133 -5.67 4.77 -15.39
N MET A 134 -6.06 6.03 -15.55
CA MET A 134 -7.37 6.40 -16.11
C MET A 134 -7.51 5.98 -17.58
N ARG A 135 -6.45 6.03 -18.38
CA ARG A 135 -6.47 5.46 -19.75
C ARG A 135 -6.61 3.95 -19.72
N TYR A 136 -5.86 3.27 -18.84
CA TYR A 136 -5.94 1.81 -18.68
C TYR A 136 -7.37 1.39 -18.32
N LEU A 137 -7.96 1.95 -17.28
CA LEU A 137 -9.31 1.60 -16.78
C LEU A 137 -10.39 1.82 -17.85
N ARG A 138 -10.31 2.90 -18.63
CA ARG A 138 -11.25 3.14 -19.74
C ARG A 138 -11.22 2.08 -20.85
N HIS A 139 -10.12 1.39 -20.99
CA HIS A 139 -9.92 0.39 -22.03
C HIS A 139 -9.91 -1.04 -21.48
N GLU A 140 -10.00 -1.21 -20.19
CA GLU A 140 -9.86 -2.51 -19.52
C GLU A 140 -10.83 -3.55 -20.06
N THR A 141 -12.12 -3.22 -20.21
CA THR A 141 -13.13 -4.14 -20.76
C THR A 141 -12.77 -4.59 -22.17
N LYS A 142 -12.39 -3.65 -23.05
CA LYS A 142 -11.97 -3.97 -24.43
C LYS A 142 -10.69 -4.80 -24.48
N ILE A 143 -9.80 -4.58 -23.55
CA ILE A 143 -8.58 -5.36 -23.40
C ILE A 143 -8.96 -6.77 -22.99
N ARG A 144 -9.81 -6.94 -22.00
CA ARG A 144 -10.28 -8.26 -21.53
C ARG A 144 -10.98 -9.07 -22.63
N GLU A 145 -11.83 -8.45 -23.43
CA GLU A 145 -12.50 -9.10 -24.57
C GLU A 145 -11.54 -9.65 -25.64
N LYS A 146 -10.32 -9.10 -25.73
CA LYS A 146 -9.31 -9.48 -26.71
C LYS A 146 -8.18 -10.37 -26.18
N ILE A 147 -8.27 -10.78 -24.95
CA ILE A 147 -7.18 -11.39 -24.18
C ILE A 147 -6.58 -12.65 -24.80
N GLY A 148 -7.38 -13.52 -25.35
CA GLY A 148 -6.87 -14.74 -25.96
C GLY A 148 -5.84 -14.53 -27.09
N ALA A 149 -5.73 -13.29 -27.62
CA ALA A 149 -4.83 -12.87 -28.68
C ALA A 149 -3.66 -11.98 -28.22
N LEU A 150 -3.66 -11.50 -26.98
CA LEU A 150 -2.73 -10.47 -26.50
C LEU A 150 -1.70 -11.05 -25.51
N LYS A 151 -0.73 -11.80 -26.04
CA LYS A 151 0.49 -12.14 -25.31
C LYS A 151 1.60 -11.16 -25.71
N HIS A 152 2.28 -10.61 -24.72
CA HIS A 152 3.36 -9.66 -24.92
C HIS A 152 4.69 -10.21 -24.43
N THR A 153 5.78 -9.85 -25.11
CA THR A 153 7.11 -10.10 -24.58
C THR A 153 7.34 -9.31 -23.30
N CYS A 154 7.90 -9.94 -22.28
CA CYS A 154 8.24 -9.27 -21.04
C CYS A 154 9.26 -8.15 -21.32
N PRO A 155 8.96 -6.87 -21.00
CA PRO A 155 9.86 -5.76 -21.33
C PRO A 155 11.10 -5.70 -20.45
N THR A 156 11.08 -6.37 -19.27
CA THR A 156 12.18 -6.37 -18.32
C THR A 156 12.95 -7.68 -18.29
N ALA A 157 12.44 -8.72 -18.92
CA ALA A 157 12.99 -10.10 -18.91
C ALA A 157 13.21 -10.68 -17.49
N LEU A 158 12.55 -10.10 -16.46
CA LEU A 158 12.77 -10.46 -15.04
C LEU A 158 11.87 -11.59 -14.54
N GLU A 159 10.88 -12.03 -15.30
CA GLU A 159 9.89 -13.03 -14.86
C GLU A 159 9.42 -12.83 -13.41
N CYS A 160 9.11 -11.55 -13.04
CA CYS A 160 8.79 -11.15 -11.68
C CYS A 160 7.53 -11.79 -11.11
N LEU A 161 6.69 -12.39 -11.96
CA LEU A 161 5.46 -13.11 -11.57
C LEU A 161 5.44 -14.49 -12.21
N SER A 162 5.02 -15.51 -11.46
CA SER A 162 4.81 -16.87 -11.98
C SER A 162 3.76 -16.89 -13.09
N VAL A 163 2.66 -16.13 -12.92
CA VAL A 163 1.65 -15.87 -13.94
C VAL A 163 1.46 -14.35 -14.06
N CYS A 164 1.57 -13.82 -15.26
CA CYS A 164 1.51 -12.38 -15.53
C CYS A 164 0.42 -12.07 -16.57
N GLY A 165 -0.50 -11.16 -16.26
CA GLY A 165 -1.55 -10.77 -17.20
C GLY A 165 -1.01 -10.20 -18.50
N TRP A 166 0.09 -9.45 -18.47
CA TRP A 166 0.74 -8.90 -19.65
C TRP A 166 1.42 -9.97 -20.53
N ARG A 167 2.29 -10.78 -19.94
CA ARG A 167 3.07 -11.80 -20.63
C ARG A 167 2.19 -12.97 -21.09
N ASP A 168 1.33 -13.47 -20.21
CA ASP A 168 0.64 -14.75 -20.40
C ASP A 168 -0.79 -14.58 -20.93
N GLY A 169 -1.31 -13.34 -20.97
CA GLY A 169 -2.63 -13.03 -21.52
C GLY A 169 -3.79 -13.70 -20.77
N VAL A 170 -3.69 -13.84 -19.44
CA VAL A 170 -4.70 -14.49 -18.63
C VAL A 170 -5.86 -13.53 -18.35
N GLU A 171 -7.07 -13.94 -18.72
CA GLU A 171 -8.29 -13.11 -18.74
C GLU A 171 -8.61 -12.41 -17.42
N LYS A 172 -8.45 -13.10 -16.29
CA LYS A 172 -8.75 -12.57 -14.96
C LYS A 172 -7.74 -11.59 -14.41
N PHE A 173 -6.58 -11.42 -15.06
CA PHE A 173 -5.49 -10.55 -14.63
C PHE A 173 -5.52 -9.22 -15.34
N GLY A 174 -4.90 -8.19 -14.76
CA GLY A 174 -4.67 -6.91 -15.42
C GLY A 174 -3.63 -7.04 -16.54
N HIS A 175 -3.80 -6.26 -17.61
CA HIS A 175 -2.99 -6.37 -18.84
C HIS A 175 -2.00 -5.21 -18.99
N PHE A 176 -1.04 -5.16 -18.09
CA PHE A 176 0.07 -4.20 -18.12
C PHE A 176 1.30 -4.77 -17.42
N CYS A 177 2.47 -4.25 -17.70
CA CYS A 177 3.67 -4.57 -16.94
C CYS A 177 3.73 -3.70 -15.68
N ILE A 178 3.58 -4.30 -14.49
CA ILE A 178 3.58 -3.57 -13.23
C ILE A 178 4.94 -2.93 -12.94
N ASP A 179 6.02 -3.66 -13.20
CA ASP A 179 7.39 -3.19 -12.95
C ASP A 179 7.70 -1.89 -13.71
N THR A 180 7.42 -1.84 -15.02
CA THR A 180 7.64 -0.62 -15.81
C THR A 180 6.80 0.55 -15.33
N ARG A 181 5.60 0.31 -14.79
CA ARG A 181 4.69 1.35 -14.28
C ARG A 181 5.12 1.87 -12.91
N LEU A 182 5.58 1.00 -12.04
CA LEU A 182 6.14 1.40 -10.74
C LEU A 182 7.48 2.15 -10.93
N ALA A 183 8.35 1.65 -11.82
CA ALA A 183 9.58 2.33 -12.15
C ALA A 183 9.35 3.72 -12.76
N ALA A 184 8.32 3.90 -13.61
CA ALA A 184 7.95 5.21 -14.12
C ALA A 184 7.49 6.15 -12.98
N ALA A 185 6.67 5.64 -12.05
CA ALA A 185 6.24 6.39 -10.89
C ALA A 185 7.42 6.86 -10.02
N LEU A 186 8.35 5.96 -9.68
CA LEU A 186 9.54 6.29 -8.87
C LEU A 186 10.41 7.37 -9.52
N ARG A 187 10.50 7.39 -10.85
CA ARG A 187 11.19 8.43 -11.61
C ARG A 187 10.39 9.72 -11.79
N GLY A 188 9.18 9.80 -11.22
CA GLY A 188 8.34 10.99 -11.28
C GLY A 188 7.59 11.21 -12.61
N ASP A 189 7.50 10.19 -13.46
CA ASP A 189 6.70 10.22 -14.70
C ASP A 189 5.22 10.03 -14.36
N VAL A 190 4.55 11.14 -14.04
CA VAL A 190 3.13 11.15 -13.66
C VAL A 190 2.22 10.69 -14.79
N ALA A 191 2.62 10.92 -16.05
CA ALA A 191 1.82 10.58 -17.21
C ALA A 191 1.75 9.07 -17.48
N ASN A 192 2.78 8.31 -17.06
CA ASN A 192 2.93 6.89 -17.37
C ASN A 192 3.08 6.00 -16.12
N GLY A 193 3.23 6.57 -14.93
CA GLY A 193 3.45 5.85 -13.68
C GLY A 193 2.16 5.33 -13.04
N LEU A 194 2.31 4.23 -12.29
CA LEU A 194 1.32 3.68 -11.36
C LEU A 194 1.75 4.06 -9.94
N PHE A 195 0.94 4.86 -9.26
CA PHE A 195 1.22 5.42 -7.95
C PHE A 195 0.32 4.75 -6.90
N PHE A 196 0.82 3.74 -6.24
CA PHE A 196 0.12 3.09 -5.15
C PHE A 196 0.05 4.00 -3.92
N ARG A 197 -1.14 4.07 -3.30
CA ARG A 197 -1.38 4.90 -2.12
C ARG A 197 -2.50 4.30 -1.28
N GLY A 198 -2.36 4.36 0.06
CA GLY A 198 -3.45 4.11 1.00
C GLY A 198 -4.55 5.17 0.90
N ARG A 199 -5.71 4.88 1.44
CA ARG A 199 -6.89 5.76 1.34
C ARG A 199 -6.82 6.95 2.28
N GLU A 200 -6.24 6.76 3.45
CA GLU A 200 -6.31 7.73 4.53
C GLU A 200 -5.53 9.03 4.28
N ALA A 201 -5.94 10.08 4.95
CA ALA A 201 -5.20 11.34 4.96
C ALA A 201 -3.78 11.13 5.48
N LEU A 202 -2.83 11.92 5.00
CA LEU A 202 -1.45 11.88 5.49
C LEU A 202 -1.31 12.69 6.78
N PRO A 203 -0.38 12.32 7.68
CA PRO A 203 -0.16 12.97 8.97
C PRO A 203 0.05 14.48 8.90
N PHE A 204 0.72 14.95 7.84
CA PHE A 204 1.01 16.38 7.60
C PHE A 204 0.24 16.98 6.42
N GLY A 205 -0.87 16.36 6.00
CA GLY A 205 -1.61 16.78 4.81
C GLY A 205 -0.71 16.71 3.56
N THR A 206 -0.61 17.83 2.83
CA THR A 206 0.23 17.91 1.61
C THR A 206 1.69 18.25 1.90
N ALA A 207 2.05 18.56 3.15
CA ALA A 207 3.41 18.93 3.51
C ALA A 207 4.36 17.73 3.54
N ILE A 208 5.49 17.84 2.84
CA ILE A 208 6.59 16.90 2.93
C ILE A 208 7.42 17.27 4.14
N ARG A 209 7.60 16.33 5.08
CA ARG A 209 8.32 16.53 6.34
C ARG A 209 9.38 15.43 6.50
N SER A 210 10.29 15.62 7.45
CA SER A 210 11.32 14.64 7.74
C SER A 210 10.75 13.36 8.38
N VAL A 211 11.48 12.25 8.26
CA VAL A 211 11.20 11.00 9.00
C VAL A 211 11.20 11.27 10.49
N HIS A 212 12.09 12.14 10.97
CA HIS A 212 12.15 12.51 12.39
C HIS A 212 10.83 13.15 12.86
N ASP A 213 10.29 14.13 12.10
CA ASP A 213 9.02 14.77 12.43
C ASP A 213 7.86 13.77 12.43
N LEU A 214 7.86 12.84 11.46
CA LEU A 214 6.85 11.80 11.37
C LEU A 214 6.89 10.87 12.58
N ILE A 215 8.07 10.39 12.97
CA ILE A 215 8.23 9.52 14.13
C ILE A 215 7.84 10.26 15.41
N GLU A 216 8.25 11.51 15.58
CA GLU A 216 7.89 12.33 16.74
C GLU A 216 6.36 12.49 16.86
N LEU A 217 5.69 12.82 15.75
CA LEU A 217 4.24 12.90 15.74
C LEU A 217 3.58 11.57 16.14
N LEU A 218 4.01 10.47 15.54
CA LEU A 218 3.40 9.15 15.81
C LEU A 218 3.61 8.67 17.25
N LEU A 219 4.76 9.00 17.86
CA LEU A 219 5.08 8.58 19.24
C LEU A 219 4.51 9.52 20.30
N THR A 220 4.41 10.82 20.03
CA THR A 220 4.10 11.83 21.06
C THR A 220 2.83 12.63 20.81
N GLY A 221 2.30 12.60 19.58
CA GLY A 221 1.22 13.49 19.13
C GLY A 221 1.67 14.94 18.88
N ALA A 222 2.95 15.25 19.11
CA ALA A 222 3.47 16.60 18.94
C ALA A 222 3.90 16.86 17.49
N THR A 223 3.55 18.05 16.98
CA THR A 223 4.05 18.54 15.70
C THR A 223 5.01 19.69 15.94
N ARG A 224 6.22 19.63 15.39
CA ARG A 224 7.11 20.79 15.36
C ARG A 224 6.59 21.82 14.37
N PRO A 225 6.74 23.14 14.66
CA PRO A 225 6.50 24.15 13.66
C PRO A 225 7.32 23.87 12.40
N ALA A 226 6.72 24.05 11.22
CA ALA A 226 7.49 23.95 9.97
C ALA A 226 8.63 24.96 10.01
N VAL A 227 9.86 24.49 9.92
CA VAL A 227 11.03 25.40 9.77
C VAL A 227 10.94 25.96 8.37
N ALA A 228 10.54 27.22 8.25
CA ALA A 228 10.49 27.91 6.97
C ALA A 228 11.90 27.92 6.35
N GLY A 229 12.07 27.25 5.22
CA GLY A 229 13.18 27.45 4.33
C GLY A 229 14.43 26.60 4.54
N ARG A 230 14.40 25.33 4.14
CA ARG A 230 15.64 24.61 3.79
C ARG A 230 15.72 24.10 2.34
N TRP A 231 14.64 24.09 1.58
CA TRP A 231 14.66 23.59 0.20
C TRP A 231 13.80 24.44 -0.73
N ALA A 232 14.25 25.66 -1.03
CA ALA A 232 13.83 26.31 -2.26
C ALA A 232 14.69 25.71 -3.39
N PHE A 233 14.19 24.69 -4.08
CA PHE A 233 14.78 24.27 -5.34
C PHE A 233 14.52 25.38 -6.35
N SER A 234 15.55 26.16 -6.69
CA SER A 234 15.54 26.99 -7.89
C SER A 234 15.46 26.05 -9.10
N LEU A 235 14.35 26.14 -9.82
CA LEU A 235 14.25 25.59 -11.16
C LEU A 235 15.20 26.40 -12.06
N GLY A 236 16.33 25.83 -12.44
CA GLY A 236 17.16 26.24 -13.57
C GLY A 236 16.85 25.37 -14.78
#